data_c9be99473329fdfe5bf2b397a8c53fdd
#
_entry.id   c9be99473329fdfe5bf2b397a8c53fdd
#
_cell.length_a   1.000
_cell.length_b   1.000
_cell.length_c   1.000
_cell.angle_alpha   90.00
_cell.angle_beta   90.00
_cell.angle_gamma   90.00
#
_symmetry.space_group_name_H-M   'P 1'
#
loop_
_entity.id
_entity.type
_entity.pdbx_description
1 polymer ?
#
loop_
_entity_poly.entity_id
_entity_poly.type
_entity_poly.pdbx_seq_one_letter_code
_entity_poly.pdbx_strand_id
1 'polypeptide(L)'
;PSAGNAAGAMAAYAAAGNLEAHVFMPKDAPIMNQKETELAGASLNLIDGLINDAGRISNEFADKENLFDVSTLKEPYRQEGKKTMGYEIAEQFKWNLPDTIVYPTGGGTGIVGMWKAFNEMEFTLGLWFSRMAS
;
A
#
# COMPACT_ATOMS: atom_id res chain seq x y z
N PRO A 1 6.64 -0.72 8.37
CA PRO A 1 6.96 -2.15 8.31
C PRO A 1 6.36 -2.80 7.06
N SER A 2 7.06 -3.75 6.44
CA SER A 2 6.55 -4.52 5.30
C SER A 2 7.44 -5.73 5.03
N ALA A 3 6.85 -6.88 4.70
CA ALA A 3 7.57 -8.09 4.30
C ALA A 3 7.43 -8.38 2.79
N GLY A 4 6.91 -7.45 2.00
CA GLY A 4 6.58 -7.67 0.61
C GLY A 4 6.79 -6.46 -0.29
N ASN A 5 6.16 -6.47 -1.45
CA ASN A 5 6.33 -5.49 -2.54
C ASN A 5 6.09 -4.03 -2.14
N ALA A 6 5.30 -3.77 -1.08
CA ALA A 6 5.08 -2.41 -0.61
C ALA A 6 6.38 -1.74 -0.11
N ALA A 7 7.33 -2.53 0.45
CA ALA A 7 8.64 -2.03 0.86
C ALA A 7 9.47 -1.57 -0.34
N GLY A 8 9.61 -2.41 -1.37
CA GLY A 8 10.34 -2.08 -2.59
C GLY A 8 9.73 -0.88 -3.31
N ALA A 9 8.40 -0.86 -3.46
CA ALA A 9 7.71 0.28 -4.07
C ALA A 9 7.96 1.60 -3.30
N MET A 10 7.82 1.58 -1.97
CA MET A 10 8.08 2.75 -1.13
C MET A 10 9.54 3.21 -1.28
N ALA A 11 10.49 2.27 -1.22
CA ALA A 11 11.91 2.58 -1.38
C ALA A 11 12.21 3.24 -2.75
N ALA A 12 11.68 2.67 -3.84
CA ALA A 12 11.89 3.18 -5.19
C ALA A 12 11.30 4.59 -5.38
N TYR A 13 10.07 4.83 -4.89
CA TYR A 13 9.44 6.14 -5.01
C TYR A 13 10.07 7.17 -4.06
N ALA A 14 10.51 6.77 -2.88
CA ALA A 14 11.27 7.66 -1.99
C ALA A 14 12.58 8.10 -2.66
N ALA A 15 13.33 7.17 -3.26
CA ALA A 15 14.54 7.48 -4.00
C ALA A 15 14.26 8.44 -5.18
N ALA A 16 13.21 8.19 -5.95
CA ALA A 16 12.80 9.08 -7.04
C ALA A 16 12.41 10.49 -6.56
N GLY A 17 11.85 10.59 -5.35
CA GLY A 17 11.53 11.85 -4.68
C GLY A 17 12.69 12.49 -3.93
N ASN A 18 13.88 11.89 -3.96
CA ASN A 18 15.05 12.30 -3.15
C ASN A 18 14.72 12.38 -1.64
N LEU A 19 13.97 11.38 -1.15
CA LEU A 19 13.57 11.24 0.24
C LEU A 19 14.31 10.08 0.88
N GLU A 20 14.67 10.23 2.16
CA GLU A 20 15.20 9.14 2.95
C GLU A 20 14.08 8.17 3.34
N ALA A 21 14.34 6.86 3.22
CA ALA A 21 13.37 5.82 3.51
C ALA A 21 13.94 4.79 4.48
N HIS A 22 13.17 4.46 5.52
CA HIS A 22 13.48 3.42 6.48
C HIS A 22 12.45 2.30 6.39
N VAL A 23 12.91 1.08 6.16
CA VAL A 23 12.06 -0.12 6.08
C VAL A 23 12.39 -1.06 7.22
N PHE A 24 11.37 -1.55 7.90
CA PHE A 24 11.47 -2.56 8.95
C PHE A 24 10.81 -3.84 8.45
N MET A 25 11.56 -4.92 8.38
CA MET A 25 11.16 -6.17 7.75
C MET A 25 11.54 -7.35 8.63
N PRO A 26 10.68 -8.36 8.83
CA PRO A 26 11.09 -9.61 9.47
C PRO A 26 12.26 -10.26 8.74
N LYS A 27 13.17 -10.88 9.47
CA LYS A 27 14.36 -11.54 8.90
C LYS A 27 14.04 -12.67 7.93
N ASP A 28 12.90 -13.32 8.10
CA ASP A 28 12.40 -14.41 7.26
C ASP A 28 11.62 -13.93 6.02
N ALA A 29 11.51 -12.62 5.81
CA ALA A 29 10.94 -12.08 4.59
C ALA A 29 11.71 -12.56 3.35
N PRO A 30 11.05 -12.71 2.20
CA PRO A 30 11.70 -13.19 0.98
C PRO A 30 12.93 -12.35 0.63
N ILE A 31 14.04 -13.03 0.36
CA ILE A 31 15.35 -12.38 0.08
C ILE A 31 15.27 -11.38 -1.10
N MET A 32 14.40 -11.64 -2.06
CA MET A 32 14.19 -10.73 -3.19
C MET A 32 13.62 -9.39 -2.73
N ASN A 33 12.66 -9.40 -1.80
CA ASN A 33 12.07 -8.16 -1.26
C ASN A 33 13.06 -7.38 -0.40
N GLN A 34 13.94 -8.09 0.34
CA GLN A 34 15.03 -7.46 1.08
C GLN A 34 15.97 -6.74 0.11
N LYS A 35 16.48 -7.47 -0.91
CA LYS A 35 17.42 -6.91 -1.90
C LYS A 35 16.82 -5.79 -2.74
N GLU A 36 15.57 -5.92 -3.16
CA GLU A 36 14.88 -4.86 -3.89
C GLU A 36 14.84 -3.56 -3.08
N THR A 37 14.51 -3.67 -1.80
CA THR A 37 14.47 -2.53 -0.88
C THR A 37 15.83 -1.87 -0.71
N GLU A 38 16.89 -2.67 -0.52
CA GLU A 38 18.26 -2.16 -0.39
C GLU A 38 18.77 -1.53 -1.69
N LEU A 39 18.57 -2.18 -2.83
CA LEU A 39 19.00 -1.69 -4.14
C LEU A 39 18.30 -0.38 -4.52
N ALA A 40 17.08 -0.18 -4.07
CA ALA A 40 16.37 1.10 -4.24
C ALA A 40 16.90 2.22 -3.31
N GLY A 41 17.84 1.91 -2.40
CA GLY A 41 18.52 2.90 -1.56
C GLY A 41 17.87 3.16 -0.21
N ALA A 42 16.88 2.37 0.21
CA ALA A 42 16.29 2.50 1.53
C ALA A 42 17.17 1.85 2.62
N SER A 43 17.12 2.42 3.82
CA SER A 43 17.70 1.81 5.02
C SER A 43 16.85 0.61 5.47
N LEU A 44 17.32 -0.62 5.22
CA LEU A 44 16.63 -1.84 5.60
C LEU A 44 17.04 -2.29 7.02
N ASN A 45 16.05 -2.42 7.90
CA ASN A 45 16.19 -2.91 9.27
C ASN A 45 15.53 -4.28 9.39
N LEU A 46 16.35 -5.34 9.51
CA LEU A 46 15.85 -6.70 9.69
C LEU A 46 15.58 -7.00 11.16
N ILE A 47 14.34 -7.38 11.45
CA ILE A 47 13.83 -7.62 12.80
C ILE A 47 13.73 -9.12 13.06
N ASP A 48 14.23 -9.52 14.22
CA ASP A 48 14.07 -10.89 14.73
C ASP A 48 12.70 -11.00 15.41
N GLY A 49 11.68 -11.31 14.62
CA GLY A 49 10.28 -11.33 15.05
C GLY A 49 9.31 -11.34 13.89
N LEU A 50 8.04 -11.22 14.18
CA LEU A 50 6.96 -11.17 13.21
C LEU A 50 6.74 -9.75 12.67
N ILE A 51 5.88 -9.63 11.67
CA ILE A 51 5.50 -8.34 11.08
C ILE A 51 4.95 -7.34 12.11
N ASN A 52 4.29 -7.84 13.15
CA ASN A 52 3.79 -6.99 14.25
C ASN A 52 4.93 -6.41 15.10
N ASP A 53 6.00 -7.17 15.31
CA ASP A 53 7.19 -6.68 16.03
C ASP A 53 7.91 -5.62 15.19
N ALA A 54 8.06 -5.87 13.89
CA ALA A 54 8.59 -4.89 12.95
C ALA A 54 7.73 -3.61 12.94
N GLY A 55 6.41 -3.76 13.02
CA GLY A 55 5.47 -2.64 13.12
C GLY A 55 5.67 -1.80 14.37
N ARG A 56 5.78 -2.44 15.53
CA ARG A 56 6.02 -1.76 16.81
C ARG A 56 7.35 -1.00 16.78
N ILE A 57 8.43 -1.66 16.38
CA ILE A 57 9.77 -1.04 16.32
C ILE A 57 9.81 0.10 15.32
N SER A 58 9.15 -0.05 14.15
CA SER A 58 9.03 1.01 13.16
C SER A 58 8.32 2.24 13.72
N ASN A 59 7.21 2.06 14.46
CA ASN A 59 6.49 3.16 15.09
C ASN A 59 7.36 3.89 16.13
N GLU A 60 8.01 3.14 17.04
CA GLU A 60 8.90 3.71 18.05
C GLU A 60 10.05 4.50 17.41
N PHE A 61 10.61 3.99 16.32
CA PHE A 61 11.67 4.67 15.57
C PHE A 61 11.14 5.95 14.89
N ALA A 62 9.98 5.89 14.23
CA ALA A 62 9.38 7.03 13.56
C ALA A 62 9.06 8.16 14.55
N ASP A 63 8.52 7.84 15.73
CA ASP A 63 8.22 8.80 16.78
C ASP A 63 9.50 9.46 17.33
N LYS A 64 10.54 8.65 17.58
CA LYS A 64 11.80 9.13 18.09
C LYS A 64 12.54 10.07 17.13
N GLU A 65 12.57 9.72 15.87
CA GLU A 65 13.28 10.46 14.82
C GLU A 65 12.39 11.50 14.10
N ASN A 66 11.13 11.65 14.55
CA ASN A 66 10.12 12.56 13.97
C ASN A 66 9.93 12.32 12.46
N LEU A 67 9.77 11.06 12.06
CA LEU A 67 9.59 10.64 10.68
C LEU A 67 8.12 10.42 10.35
N PHE A 68 7.79 10.56 9.07
CA PHE A 68 6.44 10.30 8.58
C PHE A 68 6.20 8.79 8.41
N ASP A 69 5.25 8.23 9.16
CA ASP A 69 4.90 6.81 9.12
C ASP A 69 3.90 6.52 7.99
N VAL A 70 4.38 5.88 6.93
CA VAL A 70 3.57 5.44 5.78
C VAL A 70 3.05 4.00 5.93
N SER A 71 2.96 3.47 7.14
CA SER A 71 2.42 2.13 7.40
C SER A 71 0.96 2.01 6.99
N THR A 72 0.49 0.77 6.85
CA THR A 72 -0.87 0.45 6.42
C THR A 72 -1.92 1.16 7.27
N LEU A 73 -2.81 1.93 6.64
CA LEU A 73 -3.91 2.69 7.26
C LEU A 73 -3.47 3.77 8.28
N LYS A 74 -2.23 4.19 8.26
CA LYS A 74 -1.72 5.26 9.12
C LYS A 74 -1.87 6.65 8.49
N GLU A 75 -1.97 6.73 7.17
CA GLU A 75 -2.03 7.96 6.41
C GLU A 75 -2.99 7.82 5.21
N PRO A 76 -3.52 8.90 4.63
CA PRO A 76 -4.50 8.83 3.57
C PRO A 76 -3.91 8.60 2.17
N TYR A 77 -2.65 8.94 1.94
CA TYR A 77 -2.06 8.99 0.59
C TYR A 77 -1.98 7.61 -0.09
N ARG A 78 -1.71 6.56 0.68
CA ARG A 78 -1.74 5.19 0.15
C ARG A 78 -3.14 4.75 -0.27
N GLN A 79 -4.16 5.20 0.45
CA GLN A 79 -5.56 4.95 0.07
C GLN A 79 -5.90 5.68 -1.22
N GLU A 80 -5.48 6.94 -1.35
CA GLU A 80 -5.67 7.72 -2.58
C GLU A 80 -4.92 7.08 -3.76
N GLY A 81 -3.67 6.66 -3.58
CA GLY A 81 -2.90 5.95 -4.60
C GLY A 81 -3.53 4.61 -5.02
N LYS A 82 -4.16 3.89 -4.10
CA LYS A 82 -4.84 2.62 -4.40
C LYS A 82 -6.12 2.76 -5.21
N LYS A 83 -6.67 3.95 -5.35
CA LYS A 83 -7.82 4.21 -6.24
C LYS A 83 -7.52 3.91 -7.70
N THR A 84 -6.26 4.03 -8.13
CA THR A 84 -5.86 3.71 -9.51
C THR A 84 -6.28 2.31 -9.92
N MET A 85 -6.24 1.34 -9.02
CA MET A 85 -6.73 -0.02 -9.26
C MET A 85 -8.22 -0.05 -9.66
N GLY A 86 -9.05 0.75 -9.01
CA GLY A 86 -10.47 0.87 -9.33
C GLY A 86 -10.70 1.53 -10.69
N TYR A 87 -9.94 2.57 -11.01
CA TYR A 87 -10.02 3.24 -12.31
C TYR A 87 -9.57 2.35 -13.45
N GLU A 88 -8.49 1.59 -13.28
CA GLU A 88 -7.99 0.63 -14.27
C GLU A 88 -9.01 -0.49 -14.52
N ILE A 89 -9.65 -1.02 -13.48
CA ILE A 89 -10.71 -2.01 -13.62
C ILE A 89 -11.87 -1.42 -14.44
N ALA A 90 -12.34 -0.22 -14.09
CA ALA A 90 -13.43 0.42 -14.80
C ALA A 90 -13.09 0.63 -16.29
N GLU A 91 -11.90 1.12 -16.61
CA GLU A 91 -11.43 1.32 -17.97
C GLU A 91 -11.35 0.00 -18.74
N GLN A 92 -10.74 -1.03 -18.17
CA GLN A 92 -10.57 -2.36 -18.80
C GLN A 92 -11.92 -3.04 -19.06
N PHE A 93 -12.89 -2.84 -18.20
CA PHE A 93 -14.27 -3.30 -18.37
C PHE A 93 -15.14 -2.34 -19.19
N LYS A 94 -14.54 -1.35 -19.87
CA LYS A 94 -15.24 -0.37 -20.69
C LYS A 94 -16.35 0.36 -19.94
N TRP A 95 -16.06 0.72 -18.69
CA TRP A 95 -16.93 1.43 -17.75
C TRP A 95 -18.17 0.64 -17.30
N ASN A 96 -18.18 -0.68 -17.53
CA ASN A 96 -19.20 -1.60 -16.99
C ASN A 96 -18.55 -2.48 -15.94
N LEU A 97 -18.67 -2.13 -14.67
CA LEU A 97 -18.06 -2.89 -13.59
C LEU A 97 -18.73 -4.28 -13.44
N PRO A 98 -17.98 -5.30 -13.02
CA PRO A 98 -18.56 -6.58 -12.67
C PRO A 98 -19.44 -6.47 -11.42
N ASP A 99 -20.46 -7.32 -11.31
CA ASP A 99 -21.35 -7.37 -10.15
C ASP A 99 -20.62 -7.76 -8.85
N THR A 100 -19.53 -8.50 -8.98
CA THR A 100 -18.77 -9.00 -7.82
C THR A 100 -17.27 -8.98 -8.12
N ILE A 101 -16.50 -8.49 -7.15
CA ILE A 101 -15.03 -8.53 -7.17
C ILE A 101 -14.54 -9.36 -5.99
N VAL A 102 -13.81 -10.44 -6.28
CA VAL A 102 -13.11 -11.24 -5.26
C VAL A 102 -11.65 -10.79 -5.22
N TYR A 103 -11.25 -10.19 -4.11
CA TYR A 103 -9.95 -9.58 -3.96
C TYR A 103 -9.17 -10.15 -2.78
N PRO A 104 -7.96 -10.69 -2.97
CA PRO A 104 -7.12 -11.18 -1.89
C PRO A 104 -6.66 -9.99 -1.03
N THR A 105 -7.07 -9.98 0.23
CA THR A 105 -6.89 -8.83 1.12
C THR A 105 -5.98 -9.16 2.30
N GLY A 106 -4.90 -8.37 2.45
CA GLY A 106 -4.11 -8.29 3.68
C GLY A 106 -4.59 -7.12 4.54
N GLY A 107 -3.95 -5.95 4.41
CA GLY A 107 -4.28 -4.75 5.18
C GLY A 107 -5.53 -3.96 4.72
N GLY A 108 -6.24 -4.40 3.68
CA GLY A 108 -7.49 -3.78 3.24
C GLY A 108 -7.36 -2.54 2.35
N THR A 109 -6.17 -1.98 2.18
CA THR A 109 -5.98 -0.71 1.43
C THR A 109 -6.45 -0.79 -0.01
N GLY A 110 -6.27 -1.94 -0.69
CA GLY A 110 -6.68 -2.12 -2.08
C GLY A 110 -8.20 -2.13 -2.25
N ILE A 111 -8.92 -2.86 -1.40
CA ILE A 111 -10.39 -2.94 -1.48
C ILE A 111 -11.04 -1.59 -1.14
N VAL A 112 -10.51 -0.89 -0.12
CA VAL A 112 -10.98 0.45 0.24
C VAL A 112 -10.68 1.45 -0.88
N GLY A 113 -9.49 1.37 -1.50
CA GLY A 113 -9.13 2.22 -2.64
C GLY A 113 -10.06 2.02 -3.84
N MET A 114 -10.34 0.75 -4.22
CA MET A 114 -11.29 0.45 -5.28
C MET A 114 -12.70 0.98 -4.97
N TRP A 115 -13.18 0.73 -3.75
CA TRP A 115 -14.49 1.22 -3.31
C TRP A 115 -14.59 2.75 -3.40
N LYS A 116 -13.57 3.48 -2.94
CA LYS A 116 -13.50 4.95 -3.09
C LYS A 116 -13.56 5.37 -4.55
N ALA A 117 -12.75 4.75 -5.43
CA ALA A 117 -12.73 5.06 -6.84
C ALA A 117 -14.11 4.87 -7.48
N PHE A 118 -14.80 3.78 -7.20
CA PHE A 118 -16.12 3.49 -7.74
C PHE A 118 -17.17 4.51 -7.28
N ASN A 119 -17.17 4.87 -5.99
CA ASN A 119 -18.08 5.92 -5.49
C ASN A 119 -17.79 7.30 -6.12
N GLU A 120 -16.53 7.67 -6.30
CA GLU A 120 -16.17 8.92 -6.95
C GLU A 120 -16.59 8.95 -8.42
N MET A 121 -16.46 7.84 -9.14
CA MET A 121 -16.94 7.73 -10.52
C MET A 121 -18.45 7.78 -10.62
N GLU A 122 -19.19 7.15 -9.71
CA GLU A 122 -20.64 7.20 -9.63
C GLU A 122 -21.11 8.66 -9.42
N PHE A 123 -20.53 9.34 -8.46
CA PHE A 123 -20.87 10.74 -8.16
C PHE A 123 -20.51 11.70 -9.29
N THR A 124 -19.33 11.53 -9.90
CA THR A 124 -18.79 12.49 -10.88
C THR A 124 -19.33 12.28 -12.29
N LEU A 125 -19.53 11.01 -12.69
CA LEU A 125 -19.86 10.62 -14.05
C LEU A 125 -21.35 10.19 -14.19
N GLY A 126 -22.08 10.09 -13.09
CA GLY A 126 -23.46 9.60 -13.07
C GLY A 126 -23.56 8.11 -13.49
N LEU A 127 -22.47 7.38 -13.39
CA LEU A 127 -22.41 5.96 -13.74
C LEU A 127 -22.99 5.15 -12.57
N TRP A 128 -24.10 4.47 -12.81
CA TRP A 128 -24.64 3.52 -11.84
C TRP A 128 -23.83 2.24 -11.84
N PHE A 129 -23.09 2.02 -10.77
CA PHE A 129 -22.45 0.74 -10.51
C PHE A 129 -23.33 -0.08 -9.58
N SER A 130 -23.60 -1.35 -9.92
CA SER A 130 -24.24 -2.27 -9.00
C SER A 130 -23.48 -2.32 -7.68
N ARG A 131 -24.18 -2.15 -6.55
CA ARG A 131 -23.56 -2.06 -5.22
C ARG A 131 -22.72 -3.30 -4.96
N MET A 132 -21.48 -3.09 -4.54
CA MET A 132 -20.66 -4.17 -3.98
C MET A 132 -21.42 -4.76 -2.80
N ALA A 133 -21.77 -6.05 -2.88
CA ALA A 133 -22.37 -6.77 -1.75
C ALA A 133 -21.33 -6.80 -0.61
N SER A 134 -21.72 -6.25 0.53
CA SER A 134 -20.97 -6.26 1.79
C SER A 134 -20.96 -7.65 2.41
#